data_41a5d9769ecaad723e4a9294b0d415ca
#
_entry.id   41a5d9769ecaad723e4a9294b0d415ca
#
_cell.length_a   1.000
_cell.length_b   1.000
_cell.length_c   1.000
_cell.angle_alpha   90.00
_cell.angle_beta   90.00
_cell.angle_gamma   90.00
#
_symmetry.space_group_name_H-M   'P 1'
#
loop_
_entity.id
_entity.type
_entity.pdbx_description
1 polymer ?
#
loop_
_entity_poly.entity_id
_entity_poly.type
_entity_poly.pdbx_seq_one_letter_code
_entity_poly.pdbx_strand_id
1 'polypeptide(L)'
;MKDPFWRLPWLALIMCFWALATYPIEWSWKILAARRHDGHESKKRIAYLKNLTKKEKKALQAYISQGTKTARWNVDSGVIAGLVGNSVLYRASKYGNAVGGFAFNISDWAWAYLLDHPEYIETPGDDSKPDAFT
;
A
#
# COMPACT_ATOMS: atom_id res chain seq x y z
N MET A 1 15.60 42.97 -50.41
CA MET A 1 14.74 42.82 -49.23
C MET A 1 14.61 41.34 -48.91
N LYS A 2 15.26 40.86 -47.90
CA LYS A 2 15.16 39.45 -47.48
C LYS A 2 14.12 39.40 -46.37
N ASP A 3 13.00 38.82 -46.63
CA ASP A 3 11.87 38.77 -45.72
C ASP A 3 12.21 37.98 -44.47
N PRO A 4 12.02 38.55 -43.28
CA PRO A 4 12.32 37.86 -42.02
C PRO A 4 11.27 36.79 -41.68
N PHE A 5 10.31 36.58 -42.56
CA PHE A 5 9.13 35.73 -42.33
C PHE A 5 9.44 34.24 -42.28
N TRP A 6 10.52 33.78 -42.90
CA TRP A 6 10.84 32.37 -42.92
C TRP A 6 11.71 31.89 -41.74
N ARG A 7 12.10 32.82 -40.85
CA ARG A 7 12.73 32.50 -39.56
C ARG A 7 11.74 32.15 -38.44
N LEU A 8 10.47 32.55 -38.61
CA LEU A 8 9.42 32.31 -37.64
C LEU A 8 9.11 30.82 -37.41
N PRO A 9 9.06 29.94 -38.44
CA PRO A 9 8.77 28.53 -38.20
C PRO A 9 9.88 27.80 -37.46
N TRP A 10 11.14 28.21 -37.58
CA TRP A 10 12.28 27.63 -36.88
C TRP A 10 12.25 27.96 -35.38
N LEU A 11 11.87 29.17 -35.02
CA LEU A 11 11.71 29.57 -33.62
C LEU A 11 10.56 28.83 -32.96
N ALA A 12 9.46 28.62 -33.66
CA ALA A 12 8.33 27.85 -33.17
C ALA A 12 8.70 26.37 -32.95
N LEU A 13 9.47 25.76 -33.84
CA LEU A 13 9.98 24.39 -33.69
C LEU A 13 10.94 24.25 -32.50
N ILE A 14 11.81 25.22 -32.27
CA ILE A 14 12.72 25.23 -31.12
C ILE A 14 11.93 25.36 -29.81
N MET A 15 10.93 26.22 -29.78
CA MET A 15 10.08 26.40 -28.58
C MET A 15 9.25 25.15 -28.29
N CYS A 16 8.70 24.47 -29.31
CA CYS A 16 7.99 23.19 -29.14
C CYS A 16 8.95 22.07 -28.67
N PHE A 17 10.16 22.03 -29.20
CA PHE A 17 11.15 21.03 -28.77
C PHE A 17 11.57 21.22 -27.32
N TRP A 18 11.75 22.48 -26.87
CA TRP A 18 12.03 22.78 -25.47
C TRP A 18 10.87 22.46 -24.53
N ALA A 19 9.62 22.72 -24.95
CA ALA A 19 8.43 22.39 -24.18
C ALA A 19 8.25 20.87 -24.03
N LEU A 20 8.53 20.10 -25.07
CA LEU A 20 8.46 18.63 -25.05
C LEU A 20 9.62 18.00 -24.24
N ALA A 21 10.79 18.63 -24.22
CA ALA A 21 11.94 18.14 -23.46
C ALA A 21 11.82 18.39 -21.95
N THR A 22 11.12 19.45 -21.53
CA THR A 22 10.96 19.77 -20.10
C THR A 22 9.82 19.02 -19.42
N TYR A 23 8.82 18.56 -20.18
CA TYR A 23 7.63 17.89 -19.65
C TYR A 23 7.91 16.54 -18.94
N PRO A 24 8.79 15.64 -19.43
CA PRO A 24 9.03 14.36 -18.77
C PRO A 24 9.92 14.45 -17.53
N ILE A 25 10.68 15.53 -17.33
CA ILE A 25 11.64 15.65 -16.24
C ILE A 25 10.94 15.79 -14.88
N GLU A 26 9.87 16.60 -14.82
CA GLU A 26 9.13 16.78 -13.56
C GLU A 26 8.40 15.52 -13.12
N TRP A 27 7.91 14.72 -14.06
CA TRP A 27 7.22 13.47 -13.74
C TRP A 27 8.20 12.38 -13.28
N SER A 28 9.38 12.33 -13.89
CA SER A 28 10.43 11.40 -13.51
C SER A 28 10.95 11.65 -12.10
N TRP A 29 11.10 12.90 -11.67
CA TRP A 29 11.53 13.23 -10.32
C TRP A 29 10.49 12.88 -9.26
N LYS A 30 9.21 13.04 -9.56
CA LYS A 30 8.11 12.65 -8.65
C LYS A 30 8.07 11.14 -8.45
N ILE A 31 8.26 10.36 -9.51
CA ILE A 31 8.32 8.90 -9.44
C ILE A 31 9.58 8.43 -8.69
N LEU A 32 10.72 9.07 -8.93
CA LEU A 32 11.96 8.73 -8.26
C LEU A 32 11.96 9.11 -6.77
N ALA A 33 11.38 10.27 -6.44
CA ALA A 33 11.21 10.72 -5.07
C ALA A 33 10.24 9.82 -4.29
N ALA A 34 9.13 9.41 -4.90
CA ALA A 34 8.19 8.45 -4.33
C ALA A 34 8.88 7.10 -4.05
N ARG A 35 9.66 6.58 -5.00
CA ARG A 35 10.40 5.32 -4.80
C ARG A 35 11.48 5.41 -3.72
N ARG A 36 12.13 6.57 -3.53
CA ARG A 36 13.13 6.74 -2.46
C ARG A 36 12.49 6.85 -1.07
N HIS A 37 11.34 7.46 -0.97
CA HIS A 37 10.59 7.55 0.28
C HIS A 37 10.06 6.17 0.70
N ASP A 38 9.62 5.35 -0.26
CA ASP A 38 9.14 3.99 -0.03
C ASP A 38 10.23 3.03 0.49
N GLY A 39 11.48 3.23 0.10
CA GLY A 39 12.58 2.32 0.47
C GLY A 39 12.96 2.35 1.96
N HIS A 40 12.77 3.45 2.66
CA HIS A 40 13.07 3.54 4.10
C HIS A 40 11.87 3.12 4.94
N GLU A 41 10.67 3.43 4.50
CA GLU A 41 9.43 3.00 5.13
C GLU A 41 9.19 1.50 4.94
N SER A 42 9.55 0.93 3.79
CA SER A 42 9.39 -0.51 3.53
C SER A 42 10.22 -1.36 4.49
N LYS A 43 11.43 -0.94 4.85
CA LYS A 43 12.26 -1.64 5.85
C LYS A 43 11.62 -1.65 7.23
N LYS A 44 11.07 -0.54 7.67
CA LYS A 44 10.35 -0.45 8.95
C LYS A 44 9.08 -1.31 8.97
N ARG A 45 8.33 -1.30 7.87
CA ARG A 45 7.12 -2.10 7.69
C ARG A 45 7.42 -3.60 7.71
N ILE A 46 8.47 -4.03 7.01
CA ILE A 46 8.92 -5.44 7.03
C ILE A 46 9.42 -5.84 8.41
N ALA A 47 10.19 -4.98 9.10
CA ALA A 47 10.63 -5.23 10.45
C ALA A 47 9.47 -5.39 11.45
N TYR A 48 8.38 -4.64 11.24
CA TYR A 48 7.14 -4.79 12.01
C TYR A 48 6.48 -6.15 11.76
N LEU A 49 6.36 -6.59 10.49
CA LEU A 49 5.80 -7.90 10.15
C LEU A 49 6.59 -9.07 10.76
N LYS A 50 7.91 -8.90 10.92
CA LYS A 50 8.75 -9.90 11.59
C LYS A 50 8.50 -9.99 13.10
N ASN A 51 8.06 -8.90 13.72
CA ASN A 51 7.84 -8.78 15.17
C ASN A 51 6.36 -8.72 15.55
N LEU A 52 5.47 -9.32 14.77
CA LEU A 52 4.04 -9.37 15.05
C LEU A 52 3.74 -10.11 16.36
N THR A 53 2.80 -9.59 17.13
CA THR A 53 2.25 -10.28 18.30
C THR A 53 1.39 -11.47 17.85
N LYS A 54 1.18 -12.45 18.74
CA LYS A 54 0.32 -13.63 18.46
C LYS A 54 -1.08 -13.23 17.98
N LYS A 55 -1.65 -12.17 18.56
CA LYS A 55 -2.98 -11.67 18.20
C LYS A 55 -3.00 -11.04 16.79
N GLU A 56 -1.94 -10.30 16.45
CA GLU A 56 -1.80 -9.70 15.11
C GLU A 56 -1.58 -10.78 14.04
N LYS A 57 -0.78 -11.80 14.34
CA LYS A 57 -0.59 -12.96 13.45
C LYS A 57 -1.92 -13.66 13.17
N LYS A 58 -2.72 -13.93 14.21
CA LYS A 58 -4.04 -14.56 14.07
C LYS A 58 -4.99 -13.71 13.22
N ALA A 59 -4.96 -12.38 13.39
CA ALA A 59 -5.77 -11.47 12.57
C ALA A 59 -5.35 -11.52 11.09
N LEU A 60 -4.05 -11.49 10.79
CA LEU A 60 -3.54 -11.57 9.42
C LEU A 60 -3.74 -12.96 8.80
N GLN A 61 -3.61 -14.02 9.61
CA GLN A 61 -3.88 -15.39 9.17
C GLN A 61 -5.33 -15.54 8.67
N ALA A 62 -6.29 -14.85 9.29
CA ALA A 62 -7.69 -14.87 8.83
C ALA A 62 -7.85 -14.35 7.39
N TYR A 63 -7.09 -13.33 6.98
CA TYR A 63 -7.09 -12.84 5.60
C TYR A 63 -6.51 -13.87 4.62
N ILE A 64 -5.37 -14.45 4.96
CA ILE A 64 -4.66 -15.38 4.08
C ILE A 64 -5.43 -16.71 3.96
N SER A 65 -5.94 -17.26 5.08
CA SER A 65 -6.69 -18.52 5.07
C SER A 65 -8.01 -18.43 4.30
N GLN A 66 -8.67 -17.27 4.34
CA GLN A 66 -9.90 -17.03 3.58
C GLN A 66 -9.64 -16.60 2.13
N GLY A 67 -8.39 -16.33 1.76
CA GLY A 67 -8.04 -15.86 0.43
C GLY A 67 -8.68 -14.50 0.09
N THR A 68 -9.01 -13.68 1.09
CA THR A 68 -9.68 -12.40 0.90
C THR A 68 -8.83 -11.25 1.40
N LYS A 69 -8.80 -10.17 0.65
CA LYS A 69 -8.11 -8.94 1.06
C LYS A 69 -8.94 -8.06 1.98
N THR A 70 -10.20 -8.42 2.23
CA THR A 70 -11.14 -7.61 3.02
C THR A 70 -11.71 -8.45 4.15
N ALA A 71 -11.63 -7.95 5.38
CA ALA A 71 -12.29 -8.54 6.54
C ALA A 71 -12.94 -7.45 7.40
N ARG A 72 -13.94 -7.84 8.19
CA ARG A 72 -14.62 -6.93 9.12
C ARG A 72 -14.05 -7.11 10.51
N TRP A 73 -13.71 -5.99 11.14
CA TRP A 73 -13.17 -5.96 12.48
C TRP A 73 -13.81 -4.85 13.31
N ASN A 74 -13.85 -5.06 14.62
CA ASN A 74 -14.25 -4.01 15.53
C ASN A 74 -13.09 -2.99 15.69
N VAL A 75 -13.40 -1.70 15.60
CA VAL A 75 -12.44 -0.60 15.70
C VAL A 75 -11.79 -0.52 17.09
N ASP A 76 -12.46 -0.97 18.12
CA ASP A 76 -11.96 -0.95 19.51
C ASP A 76 -10.84 -1.96 19.77
N SER A 77 -10.52 -2.81 18.80
CA SER A 77 -9.42 -3.74 18.91
C SER A 77 -8.07 -3.03 18.74
N GLY A 78 -7.29 -2.94 19.83
CA GLY A 78 -5.92 -2.40 19.79
C GLY A 78 -5.01 -3.12 18.78
N VAL A 79 -5.31 -4.39 18.46
CA VAL A 79 -4.63 -5.18 17.43
C VAL A 79 -4.82 -4.55 16.06
N ILE A 80 -6.05 -4.22 15.70
CA ILE A 80 -6.37 -3.60 14.40
C ILE A 80 -5.79 -2.19 14.34
N ALA A 81 -5.84 -1.43 15.42
CA ALA A 81 -5.23 -0.11 15.50
C ALA A 81 -3.70 -0.17 15.26
N GLY A 82 -3.01 -1.16 15.82
CA GLY A 82 -1.58 -1.40 15.56
C GLY A 82 -1.27 -1.71 14.11
N LEU A 83 -2.04 -2.60 13.48
CA LEU A 83 -1.88 -2.96 12.07
C LEU A 83 -2.18 -1.79 11.12
N VAL A 84 -3.17 -0.96 11.44
CA VAL A 84 -3.47 0.26 10.69
C VAL A 84 -2.38 1.32 10.86
N GLY A 85 -1.90 1.53 12.09
CA GLY A 85 -0.82 2.47 12.38
C GLY A 85 0.47 2.16 11.63
N ASN A 86 0.74 0.88 11.35
CA ASN A 86 1.89 0.42 10.55
C ASN A 86 1.57 0.22 9.07
N SER A 87 0.44 0.72 8.59
CA SER A 87 0.01 0.65 7.18
C SER A 87 -0.11 -0.78 6.62
N VAL A 88 -0.24 -1.77 7.48
CA VAL A 88 -0.52 -3.16 7.08
C VAL A 88 -1.97 -3.33 6.68
N LEU A 89 -2.87 -2.72 7.44
CA LEU A 89 -4.29 -2.62 7.13
C LEU A 89 -4.70 -1.17 6.88
N TYR A 90 -5.73 -0.98 6.09
CA TYR A 90 -6.40 0.31 5.92
C TYR A 90 -7.90 0.13 5.89
N ARG A 91 -8.62 1.15 6.35
CA ARG A 91 -10.08 1.12 6.36
C ARG A 91 -10.62 1.23 4.93
N ALA A 92 -11.38 0.23 4.50
CA ALA A 92 -11.96 0.19 3.16
C ALA A 92 -13.18 1.11 2.99
N SER A 93 -13.91 1.38 4.10
CA SER A 93 -15.11 2.22 4.06
C SER A 93 -15.21 3.09 5.30
N LYS A 94 -15.69 4.32 5.14
CA LYS A 94 -16.05 5.20 6.23
C LYS A 94 -17.36 4.77 6.90
N TYR A 95 -18.16 3.97 6.21
CA TYR A 95 -19.45 3.47 6.67
C TYR A 95 -19.25 2.12 7.38
N GLY A 96 -19.67 2.06 8.59
CA GLY A 96 -19.71 0.89 9.43
C GLY A 96 -20.59 1.18 10.63
N ASN A 97 -21.11 0.15 11.29
CA ASN A 97 -21.86 0.30 12.53
C ASN A 97 -21.15 -0.43 13.67
N ALA A 98 -21.49 -0.05 14.90
CA ALA A 98 -20.88 -0.63 16.08
C ALA A 98 -21.14 -2.15 16.23
N VAL A 99 -22.20 -2.65 15.59
CA VAL A 99 -22.62 -4.06 15.67
C VAL A 99 -21.96 -4.90 14.56
N GLY A 100 -21.80 -4.34 13.35
CA GLY A 100 -21.26 -5.07 12.19
C GLY A 100 -19.77 -4.84 11.92
N GLY A 101 -19.10 -4.02 12.73
CA GLY A 101 -17.70 -3.65 12.52
C GLY A 101 -17.47 -2.81 11.27
N PHE A 102 -16.21 -2.52 11.00
CA PHE A 102 -15.76 -1.80 9.82
C PHE A 102 -14.98 -2.73 8.91
N ALA A 103 -15.10 -2.50 7.61
CA ALA A 103 -14.30 -3.21 6.62
C ALA A 103 -12.87 -2.66 6.59
N PHE A 104 -11.90 -3.55 6.74
CA PHE A 104 -10.48 -3.25 6.60
C PHE A 104 -9.90 -4.11 5.49
N ASN A 105 -9.08 -3.49 4.66
CA ASN A 105 -8.34 -4.16 3.63
C ASN A 105 -6.89 -4.32 4.05
N ILE A 106 -6.29 -5.46 3.69
CA ILE A 106 -4.85 -5.64 3.79
C ILE A 106 -4.18 -4.90 2.63
N SER A 107 -3.08 -4.20 2.91
CA SER A 107 -2.30 -3.50 1.90
C SER A 107 -1.65 -4.48 0.92
N ASP A 108 -1.57 -4.11 -0.36
CA ASP A 108 -1.04 -4.99 -1.40
C ASP A 108 0.40 -5.46 -1.14
N TRP A 109 1.24 -4.58 -0.59
CA TRP A 109 2.61 -4.93 -0.22
C TRP A 109 2.67 -5.97 0.91
N ALA A 110 1.79 -5.85 1.91
CA ALA A 110 1.73 -6.78 3.04
C ALA A 110 1.15 -8.13 2.59
N TRP A 111 0.14 -8.11 1.73
CA TRP A 111 -0.44 -9.29 1.12
C TRP A 111 0.61 -10.11 0.35
N ALA A 112 1.33 -9.45 -0.59
CA ALA A 112 2.38 -10.11 -1.37
C ALA A 112 3.49 -10.67 -0.46
N TYR A 113 3.94 -9.88 0.52
CA TYR A 113 4.99 -10.29 1.44
C TYR A 113 4.60 -11.51 2.28
N LEU A 114 3.36 -11.56 2.78
CA LEU A 114 2.87 -12.68 3.61
C LEU A 114 2.62 -13.94 2.80
N LEU A 115 2.29 -13.83 1.51
CA LEU A 115 2.20 -14.98 0.61
C LEU A 115 3.57 -15.58 0.32
N ASP A 116 4.59 -14.74 0.17
CA ASP A 116 5.98 -15.19 -0.06
C ASP A 116 6.64 -15.72 1.22
N HIS A 117 6.13 -15.31 2.40
CA HIS A 117 6.71 -15.63 3.71
C HIS A 117 5.62 -16.07 4.71
N PRO A 118 4.99 -17.22 4.51
CA PRO A 118 3.92 -17.72 5.39
C PRO A 118 4.38 -17.96 6.83
N GLU A 119 5.67 -18.19 7.04
CA GLU A 119 6.27 -18.44 8.36
C GLU A 119 6.04 -17.30 9.37
N TYR A 120 5.79 -16.08 8.91
CA TYR A 120 5.55 -14.94 9.82
C TYR A 120 4.15 -14.91 10.41
N ILE A 121 3.19 -15.59 9.79
CA ILE A 121 1.81 -15.69 10.28
C ILE A 121 1.50 -17.06 10.89
N GLU A 122 2.31 -18.07 10.60
CA GLU A 122 2.18 -19.36 11.24
C GLU A 122 2.51 -19.25 12.74
N THR A 123 1.57 -19.66 13.58
CA THR A 123 1.80 -19.78 15.01
C THR A 123 2.09 -21.22 15.30
N PRO A 124 3.31 -21.62 15.69
CA PRO A 124 3.61 -22.98 16.05
C PRO A 124 2.72 -23.41 17.23
N GLY A 125 1.82 -24.33 17.02
CA GLY A 125 1.10 -25.01 18.09
C GLY A 125 -0.29 -24.50 18.46
N ASP A 126 -0.99 -23.77 17.58
CA ASP A 126 -2.42 -23.49 17.77
C ASP A 126 -3.26 -24.27 16.77
N ASP A 127 -3.61 -25.53 17.13
CA ASP A 127 -4.60 -26.36 16.43
C ASP A 127 -6.04 -25.88 16.65
N SER A 128 -6.26 -24.64 17.05
CA SER A 128 -7.58 -24.07 17.17
C SER A 128 -8.15 -23.78 15.80
N LYS A 129 -9.01 -24.73 15.35
CA LYS A 129 -10.01 -24.59 14.29
C LYS A 129 -10.56 -23.16 14.25
N PRO A 130 -10.68 -22.53 13.07
CA PRO A 130 -11.29 -21.23 12.98
C PRO A 130 -12.70 -21.30 13.50
N ASP A 131 -12.93 -20.69 14.66
CA ASP A 131 -14.29 -20.54 15.17
C ASP A 131 -15.05 -19.70 14.14
N ALA A 132 -16.02 -20.36 13.52
CA ALA A 132 -16.96 -19.75 12.61
C ALA A 132 -17.63 -18.58 13.35
N PHE A 133 -17.36 -17.38 12.88
CA PHE A 133 -18.12 -16.22 13.30
C PHE A 133 -19.52 -16.31 12.67
N THR A 134 -20.47 -16.75 13.46
CA THR A 134 -21.90 -16.58 13.21
C THR A 134 -22.27 -15.12 13.47
#